data_c13cdc339ad2fc432609b5a745a739ce
#
_entry.id   c13cdc339ad2fc432609b5a745a739ce
#
_cell.length_a   1.000
_cell.length_b   1.000
_cell.length_c   1.000
_cell.angle_alpha   90.00
_cell.angle_beta   90.00
_cell.angle_gamma   90.00
#
_symmetry.space_group_name_H-M   'P 1'
#
loop_
_entity.id
_entity.type
_entity.pdbx_description
1 polymer ?
#
loop_
_entity_poly.entity_id
_entity_poly.type
_entity_poly.pdbx_seq_one_letter_code
_entity_poly.pdbx_strand_id
1 'polypeptide(L)'
;MNRTYLINAIDSIATADGYSFYTDGEERMSEQIKSYPAAWLQPPKFQQMEGRKHGKVTYDVTLHVMEAEAKLSPAERQQTWSRLEDELIEIFSKLSDATLVIAVEDLKIRHTSSTLTTHGEVAATATAEVVTFF
;
A
#
# COMPACT_ATOMS: atom_id res chain seq x y z
N MET A 1 -7.15 14.65 -10.15
CA MET A 1 -5.76 15.07 -10.38
C MET A 1 -4.82 14.50 -9.35
N ASN A 2 -4.79 15.04 -8.14
CA ASN A 2 -3.90 14.52 -7.11
C ASN A 2 -4.18 13.06 -6.74
N ARG A 3 -5.44 12.69 -6.63
CA ARG A 3 -5.83 11.31 -6.35
C ARG A 3 -5.31 10.34 -7.42
N THR A 4 -5.56 10.65 -8.68
CA THR A 4 -5.11 9.80 -9.79
C THR A 4 -3.60 9.72 -9.84
N TYR A 5 -2.91 10.83 -9.64
CA TYR A 5 -1.45 10.84 -9.58
C TYR A 5 -0.94 9.95 -8.45
N LEU A 6 -1.52 10.05 -7.26
CA LEU A 6 -1.10 9.27 -6.10
C LEU A 6 -1.29 7.77 -6.35
N ILE A 7 -2.45 7.38 -6.87
CA ILE A 7 -2.73 5.97 -7.19
C ILE A 7 -1.72 5.47 -8.23
N ASN A 8 -1.48 6.23 -9.28
CA ASN A 8 -0.54 5.83 -10.34
C ASN A 8 0.89 5.75 -9.85
N ALA A 9 1.29 6.64 -8.95
CA ALA A 9 2.63 6.60 -8.36
C ALA A 9 2.84 5.33 -7.54
N ILE A 10 1.86 4.97 -6.72
CA ILE A 10 1.93 3.74 -5.91
C ILE A 10 1.92 2.50 -6.81
N ASP A 11 1.06 2.50 -7.84
CA ASP A 11 1.02 1.42 -8.83
C ASP A 11 2.37 1.20 -9.48
N SER A 12 2.98 2.27 -9.98
CA SER A 12 4.29 2.18 -10.64
C SER A 12 5.37 1.63 -9.73
N ILE A 13 5.40 2.07 -8.48
CA ILE A 13 6.38 1.61 -7.50
C ILE A 13 6.16 0.13 -7.16
N ALA A 14 4.92 -0.26 -6.86
CA ALA A 14 4.61 -1.63 -6.50
C ALA A 14 4.85 -2.59 -7.69
N THR A 15 4.45 -2.20 -8.88
CA THR A 15 4.65 -3.00 -10.09
C THR A 15 6.13 -3.19 -10.39
N ALA A 16 6.94 -2.15 -10.22
CA ALA A 16 8.38 -2.23 -10.41
C ALA A 16 9.05 -3.21 -9.42
N ASP A 17 8.47 -3.35 -8.23
CA ASP A 17 8.95 -4.27 -7.19
C ASP A 17 8.39 -5.70 -7.37
N GLY A 18 7.65 -5.95 -8.44
CA GLY A 18 7.16 -7.29 -8.80
C GLY A 18 5.76 -7.63 -8.30
N TYR A 19 5.03 -6.68 -7.75
CA TYR A 19 3.68 -6.91 -7.28
C TYR A 19 2.64 -6.74 -8.38
N SER A 20 1.61 -7.59 -8.34
CA SER A 20 0.38 -7.32 -9.09
C SER A 20 -0.42 -6.28 -8.32
N PHE A 21 -0.70 -5.16 -8.95
CA PHE A 21 -1.35 -4.03 -8.27
C PHE A 21 -2.85 -4.01 -8.49
N TYR A 22 -3.58 -3.79 -7.41
CA TYR A 22 -5.03 -3.65 -7.42
C TYR A 22 -5.44 -2.47 -6.55
N THR A 23 -6.54 -1.83 -6.90
CA THR A 23 -7.12 -0.78 -6.07
C THR A 23 -8.65 -0.87 -6.11
N ASP A 24 -9.23 -1.05 -4.94
CA ASP A 24 -10.69 -1.08 -4.75
C ASP A 24 -10.98 -1.17 -3.25
N GLY A 25 -12.26 -1.22 -2.90
CA GLY A 25 -12.69 -1.48 -1.53
C GLY A 25 -12.24 -2.84 -1.04
N GLU A 26 -11.97 -2.93 0.26
CA GLU A 26 -11.41 -4.13 0.88
C GLU A 26 -12.30 -5.36 0.70
N GLU A 27 -13.61 -5.18 0.62
CA GLU A 27 -14.58 -6.25 0.44
C GLU A 27 -14.44 -7.01 -0.89
N ARG A 28 -13.69 -6.44 -1.85
CA ARG A 28 -13.49 -7.04 -3.16
C ARG A 28 -12.19 -7.82 -3.31
N MET A 29 -11.37 -7.87 -2.27
CA MET A 29 -10.04 -8.49 -2.33
C MET A 29 -10.08 -9.95 -2.79
N SER A 30 -10.94 -10.77 -2.19
CA SER A 30 -11.03 -12.20 -2.50
C SER A 30 -11.41 -12.45 -3.96
N GLU A 31 -12.25 -11.59 -4.49
CA GLU A 31 -12.80 -11.70 -5.85
C GLU A 31 -11.81 -11.24 -6.90
N GLN A 32 -11.10 -10.14 -6.65
CA GLN A 32 -10.29 -9.47 -7.66
C GLN A 32 -8.83 -9.92 -7.70
N ILE A 33 -8.25 -10.35 -6.58
CA ILE A 33 -6.85 -10.76 -6.58
C ILE A 33 -6.71 -12.11 -7.27
N LYS A 34 -5.98 -12.14 -8.39
CA LYS A 34 -5.77 -13.32 -9.21
C LYS A 34 -4.34 -13.82 -9.22
N SER A 35 -3.39 -12.99 -8.82
CA SER A 35 -1.98 -13.38 -8.79
C SER A 35 -1.25 -12.75 -7.62
N TYR A 36 -0.23 -13.46 -7.14
CA TYR A 36 0.62 -13.06 -6.04
C TYR A 36 2.08 -13.00 -6.49
N PRO A 37 2.93 -12.20 -5.86
CA PRO A 37 2.60 -11.28 -4.77
C PRO A 37 1.67 -10.17 -5.24
N ALA A 38 0.80 -9.70 -4.35
CA ALA A 38 -0.20 -8.70 -4.67
C ALA A 38 -0.05 -7.48 -3.77
N ALA A 39 -0.29 -6.30 -4.34
CA ALA A 39 -0.40 -5.06 -3.60
C ALA A 39 -1.82 -4.54 -3.78
N TRP A 40 -2.49 -4.29 -2.67
CA TRP A 40 -3.87 -3.80 -2.67
C TRP A 40 -3.92 -2.42 -2.02
N LEU A 41 -4.26 -1.42 -2.82
CA LEU A 41 -4.44 -0.06 -2.34
C LEU A 41 -5.93 0.21 -2.11
N GLN A 42 -6.30 0.48 -0.87
CA GLN A 42 -7.64 0.98 -0.58
C GLN A 42 -7.78 2.37 -1.21
N PRO A 43 -8.98 2.77 -1.65
CA PRO A 43 -9.15 4.10 -2.21
C PRO A 43 -8.62 5.15 -1.23
N PRO A 44 -7.65 5.98 -1.65
CA PRO A 44 -7.10 7.02 -0.77
C PRO A 44 -8.21 7.93 -0.26
N LYS A 45 -8.19 8.22 1.03
CA LYS A 45 -9.21 9.07 1.66
C LYS A 45 -8.72 10.49 1.73
N PHE A 46 -9.49 11.40 1.16
CA PHE A 46 -9.22 12.83 1.27
C PHE A 46 -9.30 13.23 2.73
N GLN A 47 -8.22 13.80 3.26
CA GLN A 47 -8.16 14.21 4.65
C GLN A 47 -8.35 15.73 4.78
N GLN A 48 -7.52 16.51 4.10
CA GLN A 48 -7.57 17.96 4.18
C GLN A 48 -6.89 18.60 2.99
N MET A 49 -7.20 19.87 2.79
CA MET A 49 -6.63 20.70 1.76
C MET A 49 -6.25 22.06 2.35
N GLU A 50 -5.08 22.56 1.97
CA GLU A 50 -4.61 23.89 2.33
C GLU A 50 -4.25 24.66 1.06
N GLY A 51 -4.61 25.94 1.02
CA GLY A 51 -4.32 26.81 -0.11
C GLY A 51 -5.52 26.99 -1.02
N ARG A 52 -5.32 27.78 -2.10
CA ARG A 52 -6.35 28.08 -3.09
C ARG A 52 -5.92 27.64 -4.48
N LYS A 53 -5.09 28.44 -5.15
CA LYS A 53 -4.56 28.11 -6.49
C LYS A 53 -3.41 27.14 -6.40
N HIS A 54 -2.60 27.28 -5.37
CA HIS A 54 -1.48 26.40 -5.06
C HIS A 54 -1.57 26.01 -3.60
N GLY A 55 -1.31 24.79 -3.30
CA GLY A 55 -1.40 24.34 -1.93
C GLY A 55 -1.13 22.86 -1.79
N LYS A 56 -1.68 22.29 -0.73
CA LYS A 56 -1.43 20.91 -0.32
C LYS A 56 -2.74 20.15 -0.20
N VAL A 57 -2.73 18.90 -0.61
CA VAL A 57 -3.82 17.95 -0.36
C VAL A 57 -3.24 16.73 0.35
N THR A 58 -3.81 16.39 1.49
CA THR A 58 -3.38 15.23 2.28
C THR A 58 -4.40 14.10 2.12
N TYR A 59 -3.90 12.91 1.83
CA TYR A 59 -4.69 11.69 1.76
C TYR A 59 -4.27 10.70 2.83
N ASP A 60 -5.24 10.01 3.43
CA ASP A 60 -4.97 8.82 4.21
C ASP A 60 -4.86 7.64 3.25
N VAL A 61 -3.73 6.93 3.33
CA VAL A 61 -3.41 5.83 2.43
C VAL A 61 -3.28 4.54 3.23
N THR A 62 -3.93 3.48 2.75
CA THR A 62 -3.78 2.14 3.30
C THR A 62 -3.39 1.20 2.17
N LEU A 63 -2.23 0.56 2.32
CA LEU A 63 -1.69 -0.38 1.34
C LEU A 63 -1.42 -1.72 2.01
N HIS A 64 -1.97 -2.78 1.42
CA HIS A 64 -1.70 -4.16 1.82
C HIS A 64 -0.76 -4.80 0.82
N VAL A 65 0.26 -5.49 1.30
CA VAL A 65 1.11 -6.35 0.45
C VAL A 65 0.98 -7.78 0.91
N MET A 66 0.89 -8.71 -0.05
CA MET A 66 0.51 -10.10 0.23
C MET A 66 1.34 -11.07 -0.59
N GLU A 67 1.68 -12.20 0.06
CA GLU A 67 2.28 -13.34 -0.60
C GLU A 67 1.34 -14.53 -0.55
N ALA A 68 1.37 -15.36 -1.57
CA ALA A 68 0.61 -16.61 -1.56
C ALA A 68 1.13 -17.49 -0.42
N GLU A 69 0.20 -18.05 0.36
CA GLU A 69 0.60 -18.99 1.39
C GLU A 69 0.95 -20.34 0.77
N ALA A 70 2.10 -20.88 1.15
CA ALA A 70 2.51 -22.23 0.82
C ALA A 70 2.86 -22.95 2.12
N LYS A 71 1.87 -23.36 2.90
CA LYS A 71 2.04 -24.17 4.13
C LYS A 71 3.32 -23.84 4.92
N LEU A 72 3.45 -22.56 5.29
CA LEU A 72 4.66 -22.09 5.94
C LEU A 72 4.75 -22.56 7.40
N SER A 73 5.95 -22.92 7.84
CA SER A 73 6.25 -23.09 9.26
C SER A 73 6.16 -21.74 9.98
N PRO A 74 6.03 -21.71 11.31
CA PRO A 74 6.06 -20.44 12.05
C PRO A 74 7.29 -19.59 11.76
N ALA A 75 8.47 -20.22 11.62
CA ALA A 75 9.71 -19.50 11.31
C ALA A 75 9.68 -18.90 9.91
N GLU A 76 9.20 -19.64 8.90
CA GLU A 76 9.05 -19.16 7.54
C GLU A 76 8.04 -18.03 7.46
N ARG A 77 6.96 -18.10 8.21
CA ARG A 77 5.95 -17.05 8.28
C ARG A 77 6.53 -15.76 8.84
N GLN A 78 7.35 -15.85 9.90
CA GLN A 78 8.04 -14.69 10.46
C GLN A 78 8.98 -14.04 9.43
N GLN A 79 9.70 -14.83 8.66
CA GLN A 79 10.57 -14.32 7.61
C GLN A 79 9.76 -13.63 6.52
N THR A 80 8.63 -14.18 6.12
CA THR A 80 7.75 -13.56 5.12
C THR A 80 7.19 -12.23 5.60
N TRP A 81 6.70 -12.16 6.85
CA TRP A 81 6.24 -10.91 7.41
C TRP A 81 7.34 -9.85 7.46
N SER A 82 8.54 -10.24 7.90
CA SER A 82 9.68 -9.33 7.96
C SER A 82 10.01 -8.76 6.57
N ARG A 83 10.01 -9.60 5.56
CA ARG A 83 10.26 -9.18 4.18
C ARG A 83 9.16 -8.24 3.66
N LEU A 84 7.90 -8.54 3.92
CA LEU A 84 6.78 -7.70 3.50
C LEU A 84 6.80 -6.34 4.20
N GLU A 85 7.15 -6.32 5.48
CA GLU A 85 7.30 -5.08 6.23
C GLU A 85 8.41 -4.20 5.64
N ASP A 86 9.56 -4.80 5.34
CA ASP A 86 10.68 -4.08 4.72
C ASP A 86 10.31 -3.54 3.33
N GLU A 87 9.55 -4.30 2.56
CA GLU A 87 9.08 -3.85 1.25
C GLU A 87 8.09 -2.69 1.36
N LEU A 88 7.22 -2.68 2.36
CA LEU A 88 6.34 -1.54 2.61
C LEU A 88 7.13 -0.28 2.95
N ILE A 89 8.15 -0.40 3.79
CA ILE A 89 9.05 0.72 4.10
C ILE A 89 9.67 1.26 2.82
N GLU A 90 10.17 0.37 1.96
CA GLU A 90 10.79 0.75 0.70
C GLU A 90 9.79 1.44 -0.25
N ILE A 91 8.58 0.89 -0.39
CA ILE A 91 7.54 1.48 -1.24
C ILE A 91 7.22 2.91 -0.79
N PHE A 92 6.99 3.13 0.50
CA PHE A 92 6.68 4.46 1.00
C PHE A 92 7.88 5.40 0.99
N SER A 93 9.10 4.88 1.13
CA SER A 93 10.32 5.66 0.93
C SER A 93 10.43 6.18 -0.50
N LYS A 94 10.19 5.31 -1.49
CA LYS A 94 10.17 5.70 -2.91
C LYS A 94 9.04 6.68 -3.20
N LEU A 95 7.86 6.47 -2.59
CA LEU A 95 6.73 7.38 -2.75
C LEU A 95 7.08 8.78 -2.25
N SER A 96 7.84 8.90 -1.17
CA SER A 96 8.25 10.20 -0.64
C SER A 96 9.12 10.99 -1.61
N ASP A 97 9.76 10.31 -2.56
CA ASP A 97 10.59 10.93 -3.61
C ASP A 97 9.81 11.24 -4.89
N ALA A 98 8.54 10.88 -4.96
CA ALA A 98 7.72 11.13 -6.15
C ALA A 98 7.47 12.63 -6.33
N THR A 99 7.36 13.07 -7.60
CA THR A 99 7.39 14.49 -7.98
C THR A 99 6.37 15.36 -7.24
N LEU A 100 5.12 14.92 -7.11
CA LEU A 100 4.06 15.69 -6.47
C LEU A 100 3.86 15.37 -5.00
N VAL A 101 4.69 14.51 -4.43
CA VAL A 101 4.62 14.16 -3.00
C VAL A 101 5.55 15.07 -2.23
N ILE A 102 5.00 15.76 -1.24
CA ILE A 102 5.78 16.61 -0.32
C ILE A 102 6.34 15.77 0.82
N ALA A 103 5.49 14.93 1.41
CA ALA A 103 5.86 14.15 2.58
C ALA A 103 4.99 12.90 2.71
N VAL A 104 5.57 11.88 3.29
CA VAL A 104 4.85 10.72 3.81
C VAL A 104 5.01 10.76 5.32
N GLU A 105 3.92 10.89 6.03
CA GLU A 105 3.91 11.11 7.48
C GLU A 105 3.15 9.99 8.19
N ASP A 106 3.48 9.79 9.45
CA ASP A 106 2.77 8.88 10.34
C ASP A 106 2.65 7.46 9.77
N LEU A 107 3.73 6.98 9.17
CA LEU A 107 3.76 5.62 8.61
C LEU A 107 3.71 4.58 9.72
N LYS A 108 2.69 3.72 9.67
CA LYS A 108 2.51 2.60 10.59
C LYS A 108 2.41 1.32 9.78
N ILE A 109 3.16 0.31 10.19
CA ILE A 109 3.19 -0.98 9.50
C ILE A 109 2.87 -2.07 10.50
N ARG A 110 2.03 -3.01 10.06
CA ARG A 110 1.68 -4.19 10.87
C ARG A 110 1.53 -5.40 9.96
N HIS A 111 1.86 -6.57 10.46
CA HIS A 111 1.46 -7.80 9.81
C HIS A 111 0.04 -8.19 10.25
N THR A 112 -0.64 -9.02 9.49
CA THR A 112 -1.95 -9.54 9.87
C THR A 112 -1.80 -10.94 10.45
N SER A 113 -2.46 -11.19 11.58
CA SER A 113 -2.46 -12.53 12.20
C SER A 113 -3.51 -13.44 11.57
N SER A 114 -4.44 -12.86 10.80
CA SER A 114 -5.44 -13.59 10.03
C SER A 114 -5.37 -13.17 8.57
N THR A 115 -5.97 -13.95 7.68
CA THR A 115 -5.96 -13.62 6.26
C THR A 115 -6.92 -12.49 5.94
N LEU A 116 -6.60 -11.71 4.91
CA LEU A 116 -7.45 -10.62 4.39
C LEU A 116 -8.43 -11.14 3.35
N THR A 117 -8.11 -12.26 2.73
CA THR A 117 -8.93 -12.88 1.70
C THR A 117 -9.24 -14.34 2.06
N THR A 118 -10.01 -15.00 1.21
CA THR A 118 -10.27 -16.45 1.34
C THR A 118 -9.14 -17.31 0.78
N HIS A 119 -8.08 -16.70 0.26
CA HIS A 119 -6.97 -17.41 -0.39
C HIS A 119 -5.92 -17.94 0.58
N GLY A 120 -5.93 -17.51 1.85
CA GLY A 120 -4.97 -17.96 2.85
C GLY A 120 -3.59 -17.31 2.71
N GLU A 121 -3.53 -16.08 2.22
CA GLU A 121 -2.29 -15.34 2.01
C GLU A 121 -1.65 -14.88 3.33
N VAL A 122 -0.35 -14.56 3.26
CA VAL A 122 0.38 -13.86 4.31
C VAL A 122 0.44 -12.38 3.90
N ALA A 123 0.10 -11.49 4.81
CA ALA A 123 -0.03 -10.06 4.48
C ALA A 123 0.57 -9.15 5.54
N ALA A 124 1.00 -7.98 5.09
CA ALA A 124 1.35 -6.84 5.93
C ALA A 124 0.63 -5.61 5.41
N THR A 125 0.32 -4.69 6.30
CA THR A 125 -0.46 -3.49 5.97
C THR A 125 0.27 -2.25 6.46
N ALA A 126 0.31 -1.24 5.61
CA ALA A 126 0.82 0.08 5.96
C ALA A 126 -0.29 1.11 5.88
N THR A 127 -0.31 2.02 6.84
CA THR A 127 -1.13 3.23 6.80
C THR A 127 -0.23 4.44 6.91
N ALA A 128 -0.54 5.48 6.17
CA ALA A 128 0.24 6.72 6.18
C ALA A 128 -0.62 7.89 5.75
N GLU A 129 -0.17 9.09 6.12
CA GLU A 129 -0.68 10.33 5.58
C GLU A 129 0.27 10.77 4.47
N VAL A 130 -0.25 10.95 3.26
CA VAL A 130 0.55 11.37 2.12
C VAL A 130 0.14 12.79 1.74
N VAL A 131 1.08 13.72 1.86
CA VAL A 131 0.88 15.12 1.53
C VAL A 131 1.35 15.36 0.11
N THR A 132 0.44 15.80 -0.73
CA THR A 132 0.74 16.14 -2.13
C THR A 132 0.51 17.62 -2.34
N PHE A 133 1.12 18.19 -3.39
CA PHE A 133 0.86 19.58 -3.71
C PHE A 133 0.19 19.73 -5.08
N PHE A 134 -0.44 20.86 -5.28
CA PHE A 134 -1.10 21.19 -6.55
C PHE A 134 -0.84 22.63 -6.97
#